data_e5d98fe24ad7d8a80542a3219e402980
#
_entry.id   e5d98fe24ad7d8a80542a3219e402980
#
_cell.length_a   1.000
_cell.length_b   1.000
_cell.length_c   1.000
_cell.angle_alpha   90.00
_cell.angle_beta   90.00
_cell.angle_gamma   90.00
#
_symmetry.space_group_name_H-M   'P 1'
#
loop_
_entity.id
_entity.type
_entity.pdbx_description
1 polymer ?
#
loop_
_entity_poly.entity_id
_entity_poly.type
_entity_poly.pdbx_seq_one_letter_code
_entity_poly.pdbx_strand_id
1 'polypeptide(L)'
;MADFKYIMQGFQKDINFFDEIKEVLETEDYTSIWILTAFVNERAICNLMPSIKKSKADISFIIGIRNNVSTYQALKCLINMKVSVFVFDTARIESIFHAKVIVGSGTNSAKVICGSANITTGGLANNIEAGIISKLNLRCESDEKFLTEVREYIDNIIHNYPQNVKKISEDRELDELYEQGLVVDENQRKLRNNFFCASKEKQEKSIVSRFPLVNKKLLNFGKKQK
;
A
#
# COMPACT_ATOMS: atom_id res chain seq x y z
N MET A 1 -11.80 -18.62 -15.55
CA MET A 1 -11.84 -17.23 -16.07
C MET A 1 -11.82 -16.31 -14.88
N ALA A 2 -10.99 -15.28 -14.94
CA ALA A 2 -10.85 -14.29 -13.86
C ALA A 2 -12.17 -13.57 -13.58
N ASP A 3 -12.42 -13.28 -12.31
CA ASP A 3 -13.48 -12.38 -11.86
C ASP A 3 -12.86 -11.02 -11.51
N PHE A 4 -13.40 -9.96 -12.10
CA PHE A 4 -12.90 -8.61 -11.93
C PHE A 4 -13.90 -7.76 -11.14
N LYS A 5 -13.41 -7.11 -10.09
CA LYS A 5 -14.17 -6.15 -9.29
C LYS A 5 -13.48 -4.79 -9.35
N TYR A 6 -14.22 -3.76 -9.74
CA TYR A 6 -13.77 -2.38 -9.58
C TYR A 6 -14.02 -1.92 -8.14
N ILE A 7 -13.04 -1.27 -7.53
CA ILE A 7 -13.16 -0.68 -6.20
C ILE A 7 -12.96 0.83 -6.28
N MET A 8 -13.88 1.57 -5.65
CA MET A 8 -13.76 3.01 -5.44
C MET A 8 -14.06 3.33 -3.98
N GLN A 9 -12.99 3.51 -3.21
CA GLN A 9 -13.04 3.84 -1.80
C GLN A 9 -13.41 5.31 -1.58
N GLY A 10 -14.02 5.62 -0.44
CA GLY A 10 -14.31 6.99 0.01
C GLY A 10 -15.73 7.46 -0.27
N PHE A 11 -16.52 6.73 -1.05
CA PHE A 11 -17.92 7.06 -1.34
C PHE A 11 -18.92 6.19 -0.58
N GLN A 12 -18.53 4.96 -0.23
CA GLN A 12 -19.33 4.01 0.54
C GLN A 12 -18.51 3.51 1.73
N LYS A 13 -19.16 3.32 2.88
CA LYS A 13 -18.46 2.95 4.12
C LYS A 13 -17.85 1.55 4.08
N ASP A 14 -18.48 0.63 3.34
CA ASP A 14 -18.13 -0.79 3.34
C ASP A 14 -17.20 -1.16 2.16
N ILE A 15 -16.72 -0.16 1.42
CA ILE A 15 -15.79 -0.36 0.30
C ILE A 15 -14.48 0.33 0.62
N ASN A 16 -13.47 -0.46 0.97
CA ASN A 16 -12.13 0.05 1.29
C ASN A 16 -11.05 -0.98 0.94
N PHE A 17 -9.84 -0.49 0.70
CA PHE A 17 -8.70 -1.36 0.40
C PHE A 17 -8.23 -2.16 1.61
N PHE A 18 -8.49 -1.68 2.83
CA PHE A 18 -8.09 -2.39 4.04
C PHE A 18 -8.71 -3.79 4.11
N ASP A 19 -10.04 -3.89 3.90
CA ASP A 19 -10.74 -5.17 3.96
C ASP A 19 -10.32 -6.12 2.83
N GLU A 20 -10.06 -5.59 1.64
CA GLU A 20 -9.57 -6.40 0.51
C GLU A 20 -8.16 -6.97 0.75
N ILE A 21 -7.27 -6.17 1.35
CA ILE A 21 -5.91 -6.63 1.72
C ILE A 21 -5.98 -7.62 2.89
N LYS A 22 -6.85 -7.36 3.87
CA LYS A 22 -7.09 -8.27 4.98
C LYS A 22 -7.58 -9.63 4.48
N GLU A 23 -8.51 -9.66 3.51
CA GLU A 23 -8.97 -10.92 2.88
C GLU A 23 -7.78 -11.68 2.27
N VAL A 24 -6.87 -10.98 1.54
CA VAL A 24 -5.67 -11.63 0.98
C VAL A 24 -4.79 -12.24 2.07
N LEU A 25 -4.53 -11.48 3.14
CA LEU A 25 -3.66 -11.92 4.24
C LEU A 25 -4.25 -13.11 5.03
N GLU A 26 -5.58 -13.20 5.13
CA GLU A 26 -6.29 -14.22 5.92
C GLU A 26 -6.77 -15.41 5.09
N THR A 27 -6.58 -15.42 3.77
CA THR A 27 -6.93 -16.54 2.90
C THR A 27 -5.98 -17.73 3.16
N GLU A 28 -6.53 -18.82 3.68
CA GLU A 28 -5.73 -19.99 4.14
C GLU A 28 -5.03 -20.73 3.01
N ASP A 29 -5.58 -20.74 1.80
CA ASP A 29 -5.04 -21.42 0.63
C ASP A 29 -3.83 -20.70 0.02
N TYR A 30 -3.58 -19.44 0.41
CA TYR A 30 -2.43 -18.71 -0.13
C TYR A 30 -1.15 -19.13 0.58
N THR A 31 -0.14 -19.45 -0.23
CA THR A 31 1.19 -19.80 0.22
C THR A 31 2.21 -18.68 0.03
N SER A 32 1.90 -17.71 -0.83
CA SER A 32 2.78 -16.57 -1.11
C SER A 32 1.96 -15.30 -1.23
N ILE A 33 2.43 -14.22 -0.57
CA ILE A 33 1.82 -12.89 -0.64
C ILE A 33 2.91 -11.85 -0.90
N TRP A 34 2.73 -11.08 -1.99
CA TRP A 34 3.56 -9.93 -2.32
C TRP A 34 2.79 -8.64 -2.17
N ILE A 35 3.40 -7.66 -1.51
CA ILE A 35 2.84 -6.33 -1.30
C ILE A 35 3.83 -5.29 -1.79
N LEU A 36 3.55 -4.69 -2.95
CA LEU A 36 4.32 -3.59 -3.52
C LEU A 36 3.62 -2.28 -3.18
N THR A 37 4.33 -1.35 -2.57
CA THR A 37 3.77 -0.05 -2.19
C THR A 37 4.80 1.06 -2.28
N ALA A 38 4.36 2.22 -2.77
CA ALA A 38 5.22 3.39 -2.78
C ALA A 38 5.47 3.94 -1.37
N PHE A 39 4.44 3.92 -0.52
CA PHE A 39 4.47 4.54 0.80
C PHE A 39 3.92 3.61 1.87
N VAL A 40 4.55 3.65 3.04
CA VAL A 40 4.13 2.88 4.21
C VAL A 40 4.20 3.74 5.46
N ASN A 41 3.23 3.58 6.38
CA ASN A 41 3.28 4.21 7.70
C ASN A 41 2.96 3.20 8.81
N GLU A 42 3.46 3.50 10.02
CA GLU A 42 3.35 2.65 11.19
C GLU A 42 1.90 2.24 11.48
N ARG A 43 0.99 3.21 11.51
CA ARG A 43 -0.40 2.95 11.88
C ARG A 43 -1.09 1.97 10.92
N ALA A 44 -0.82 2.06 9.63
CA ALA A 44 -1.36 1.11 8.66
C ALA A 44 -0.82 -0.30 8.89
N ILE A 45 0.48 -0.44 9.13
CA ILE A 45 1.09 -1.72 9.45
C ILE A 45 0.55 -2.29 10.77
N CYS A 46 0.41 -1.47 11.82
CA CYS A 46 -0.20 -1.90 13.09
C CYS A 46 -1.64 -2.41 12.90
N ASN A 47 -2.43 -1.78 12.05
CA ASN A 47 -3.79 -2.23 11.74
C ASN A 47 -3.82 -3.58 10.98
N LEU A 48 -2.85 -3.82 10.09
CA LEU A 48 -2.72 -5.09 9.36
C LEU A 48 -2.00 -6.19 10.15
N MET A 49 -1.29 -5.84 11.23
CA MET A 49 -0.49 -6.77 12.02
C MET A 49 -1.25 -8.04 12.47
N PRO A 50 -2.50 -7.98 12.95
CA PRO A 50 -3.24 -9.18 13.34
C PRO A 50 -3.39 -10.17 12.19
N SER A 51 -3.71 -9.67 10.98
CA SER A 51 -3.88 -10.48 9.78
C SER A 51 -2.54 -11.01 9.25
N ILE A 52 -1.48 -10.19 9.29
CA ILE A 52 -0.11 -10.62 8.94
C ILE A 52 0.34 -11.77 9.86
N LYS A 53 0.13 -11.66 11.17
CA LYS A 53 0.51 -12.71 12.14
C LYS A 53 -0.33 -13.99 12.03
N LYS A 54 -1.57 -13.88 11.56
CA LYS A 54 -2.47 -15.02 11.34
C LYS A 54 -2.17 -15.76 10.04
N SER A 55 -1.60 -15.06 9.06
CA SER A 55 -1.29 -15.63 7.75
C SER A 55 -0.31 -16.79 7.86
N LYS A 56 -0.56 -17.84 7.06
CA LYS A 56 0.35 -19.00 6.89
C LYS A 56 1.24 -18.84 5.66
N ALA A 57 1.02 -17.81 4.87
CA ALA A 57 1.77 -17.53 3.65
C ALA A 57 3.12 -16.86 3.94
N ASP A 58 4.07 -17.08 3.05
CA ASP A 58 5.30 -16.30 2.99
C ASP A 58 4.96 -14.89 2.50
N ILE A 59 5.11 -13.89 3.38
CA ILE A 59 4.78 -12.50 3.09
C ILE A 59 6.04 -11.72 2.77
N SER A 60 6.01 -11.03 1.62
CA SER A 60 7.09 -10.18 1.15
C SER A 60 6.58 -8.77 0.80
N PHE A 61 7.32 -7.75 1.21
CA PHE A 61 7.06 -6.36 0.87
C PHE A 61 8.16 -5.82 -0.04
N ILE A 62 7.77 -5.03 -1.06
CA ILE A 62 8.67 -4.13 -1.79
C ILE A 62 8.18 -2.72 -1.55
N ILE A 63 8.98 -1.91 -0.87
CA ILE A 63 8.58 -0.60 -0.37
C ILE A 63 9.47 0.49 -0.98
N GLY A 64 8.86 1.49 -1.61
CA GLY A 64 9.55 2.67 -2.07
C GLY A 64 10.11 3.49 -0.92
N ILE A 65 11.36 3.90 -1.04
CA ILE A 65 12.05 4.84 -0.13
C ILE A 65 12.50 6.08 -0.89
N ARG A 66 13.20 7.02 -0.27
CA ARG A 66 13.60 8.35 -0.83
C ARG A 66 12.37 9.17 -1.28
N ASN A 67 11.28 9.09 -0.55
CA ASN A 67 10.01 9.72 -0.90
C ASN A 67 9.45 10.63 0.21
N ASN A 68 10.17 10.76 1.34
CA ASN A 68 9.77 11.52 2.54
C ASN A 68 8.42 11.10 3.14
N VAL A 69 7.96 9.86 2.87
CA VAL A 69 6.66 9.35 3.32
C VAL A 69 6.77 8.01 4.02
N SER A 70 7.58 7.08 3.50
CA SER A 70 7.81 5.78 4.12
C SER A 70 8.53 5.96 5.46
N THR A 71 7.97 5.40 6.54
CA THR A 71 8.44 5.68 7.89
C THR A 71 9.33 4.58 8.46
N TYR A 72 10.35 4.98 9.22
CA TYR A 72 11.23 4.09 9.98
C TYR A 72 10.40 3.11 10.84
N GLN A 73 9.41 3.61 11.57
CA GLN A 73 8.58 2.81 12.47
C GLN A 73 7.81 1.72 11.74
N ALA A 74 7.30 2.01 10.53
CA ALA A 74 6.59 1.01 9.73
C ALA A 74 7.51 -0.14 9.30
N LEU A 75 8.73 0.18 8.82
CA LEU A 75 9.72 -0.82 8.43
C LEU A 75 10.18 -1.63 9.65
N LYS A 76 10.40 -0.98 10.79
CA LYS A 76 10.73 -1.65 12.05
C LYS A 76 9.66 -2.65 12.48
N CYS A 77 8.38 -2.27 12.39
CA CYS A 77 7.27 -3.17 12.67
C CYS A 77 7.28 -4.41 11.77
N LEU A 78 7.54 -4.24 10.46
CA LEU A 78 7.61 -5.35 9.50
C LEU A 78 8.79 -6.30 9.80
N ILE A 79 9.99 -5.76 10.07
CA ILE A 79 11.17 -6.56 10.44
C ILE A 79 10.87 -7.39 11.71
N ASN A 80 10.24 -6.77 12.71
CA ASN A 80 9.89 -7.45 13.96
C ASN A 80 8.86 -8.57 13.76
N MET A 81 8.04 -8.51 12.71
CA MET A 81 7.10 -9.58 12.33
C MET A 81 7.76 -10.70 11.52
N LYS A 82 9.06 -10.57 11.20
CA LYS A 82 9.85 -11.54 10.42
C LYS A 82 9.30 -11.81 9.01
N VAL A 83 8.58 -10.85 8.42
CA VAL A 83 8.24 -10.89 7.00
C VAL A 83 9.44 -10.43 6.15
N SER A 84 9.50 -10.84 4.89
CA SER A 84 10.56 -10.39 3.99
C SER A 84 10.32 -8.93 3.59
N VAL A 85 11.29 -8.06 3.84
CA VAL A 85 11.19 -6.63 3.52
C VAL A 85 12.28 -6.25 2.54
N PHE A 86 11.87 -5.77 1.37
CA PHE A 86 12.73 -5.20 0.36
C PHE A 86 12.41 -3.70 0.26
N VAL A 87 13.42 -2.87 0.22
CA VAL A 87 13.27 -1.44 -0.04
C VAL A 87 13.77 -1.14 -1.45
N PHE A 88 13.06 -0.26 -2.15
CA PHE A 88 13.42 0.19 -3.48
C PHE A 88 13.81 1.66 -3.44
N ASP A 89 15.07 1.94 -3.75
CA ASP A 89 15.62 3.29 -3.93
C ASP A 89 15.90 3.56 -5.41
N THR A 90 15.21 4.53 -5.98
CA THR A 90 15.46 4.94 -7.37
C THR A 90 16.79 5.68 -7.56
N ALA A 91 17.48 6.03 -6.48
CA ALA A 91 18.67 6.87 -6.46
C ALA A 91 18.48 8.26 -7.14
N ARG A 92 17.23 8.65 -7.44
CA ARG A 92 16.88 9.92 -8.10
C ARG A 92 15.76 10.61 -7.34
N ILE A 93 15.79 11.93 -7.28
CA ILE A 93 14.76 12.73 -6.59
C ILE A 93 13.50 12.86 -7.47
N GLU A 94 13.69 12.90 -8.79
CA GLU A 94 12.60 13.12 -9.76
C GLU A 94 11.79 11.84 -10.05
N SER A 95 12.27 10.68 -9.63
CA SER A 95 11.61 9.39 -9.87
C SER A 95 11.47 8.64 -8.56
N ILE A 96 10.28 8.14 -8.29
CA ILE A 96 10.00 7.32 -7.13
C ILE A 96 9.44 5.95 -7.54
N PHE A 97 9.71 4.93 -6.77
CA PHE A 97 8.99 3.67 -6.88
C PHE A 97 7.53 3.91 -6.45
N HIS A 98 6.60 3.84 -7.41
CA HIS A 98 5.19 4.23 -7.17
C HIS A 98 4.20 3.10 -7.41
N ALA A 99 4.66 1.85 -7.43
CA ALA A 99 3.81 0.68 -7.55
C ALA A 99 2.88 0.53 -6.32
N LYS A 100 1.67 0.04 -6.56
CA LYS A 100 0.69 -0.36 -5.54
C LYS A 100 -0.02 -1.60 -6.05
N VAL A 101 0.56 -2.75 -5.75
CA VAL A 101 0.10 -4.05 -6.20
C VAL A 101 0.18 -5.03 -5.03
N ILE A 102 -0.89 -5.76 -4.79
CA ILE A 102 -0.91 -6.86 -3.83
C ILE A 102 -1.26 -8.14 -4.58
N VAL A 103 -0.50 -9.19 -4.35
CA VAL A 103 -0.70 -10.50 -4.97
C VAL A 103 -0.71 -11.55 -3.87
N GLY A 104 -1.85 -12.17 -3.64
CA GLY A 104 -1.94 -13.39 -2.83
C GLY A 104 -2.17 -14.58 -3.75
N SER A 105 -1.43 -15.66 -3.56
CA SER A 105 -1.53 -16.83 -4.44
C SER A 105 -1.26 -18.14 -3.71
N GLY A 106 -2.04 -19.15 -4.10
CA GLY A 106 -1.93 -20.53 -3.67
C GLY A 106 -1.86 -21.48 -4.85
N THR A 107 -2.27 -22.72 -4.63
CA THR A 107 -2.20 -23.78 -5.68
C THR A 107 -3.27 -23.61 -6.74
N ASN A 108 -4.50 -23.24 -6.37
CA ASN A 108 -5.64 -23.23 -7.29
C ASN A 108 -6.21 -21.83 -7.55
N SER A 109 -5.84 -20.86 -6.75
CA SER A 109 -6.41 -19.53 -6.81
C SER A 109 -5.37 -18.45 -6.51
N ALA A 110 -5.62 -17.26 -7.05
CA ALA A 110 -4.87 -16.08 -6.66
C ALA A 110 -5.79 -14.83 -6.66
N LYS A 111 -5.37 -13.81 -5.96
CA LYS A 111 -6.01 -12.50 -5.95
C LYS A 111 -4.96 -11.43 -6.21
N VAL A 112 -5.20 -10.61 -7.21
CA VAL A 112 -4.35 -9.46 -7.55
C VAL A 112 -5.16 -8.18 -7.32
N ILE A 113 -4.62 -7.28 -6.52
CA ILE A 113 -5.17 -5.94 -6.26
C ILE A 113 -4.21 -4.93 -6.86
N CYS A 114 -4.69 -4.11 -7.78
CA CYS A 114 -3.91 -3.03 -8.39
C CYS A 114 -4.71 -1.73 -8.31
N GLY A 115 -4.07 -0.64 -7.85
CA GLY A 115 -4.79 0.62 -7.71
C GLY A 115 -3.93 1.78 -7.22
N SER A 116 -4.61 2.79 -6.67
CA SER A 116 -3.96 4.00 -6.16
C SER A 116 -3.57 3.93 -4.68
N ALA A 117 -4.13 2.98 -3.92
CA ALA A 117 -3.98 2.91 -2.47
C ALA A 117 -2.59 2.42 -2.02
N ASN A 118 -1.91 3.24 -1.24
CA ASN A 118 -0.68 2.85 -0.54
C ASN A 118 -0.99 2.18 0.80
N ILE A 119 0.00 1.48 1.37
CA ILE A 119 -0.10 0.92 2.74
C ILE A 119 0.10 2.04 3.77
N THR A 120 -0.83 2.97 3.76
CA THR A 120 -0.94 4.10 4.68
C THR A 120 -2.36 4.19 5.22
N THR A 121 -2.56 4.82 6.36
CA THR A 121 -3.92 5.02 6.91
C THR A 121 -4.83 5.74 5.92
N GLY A 122 -4.29 6.71 5.18
CA GLY A 122 -5.02 7.40 4.10
C GLY A 122 -5.42 6.43 3.00
N GLY A 123 -4.46 5.75 2.42
CA GLY A 123 -4.67 4.84 1.28
C GLY A 123 -5.59 3.67 1.62
N LEU A 124 -5.48 3.12 2.84
CA LEU A 124 -6.28 1.95 3.22
C LEU A 124 -7.74 2.26 3.56
N ALA A 125 -8.05 3.45 4.07
CA ALA A 125 -9.37 3.72 4.61
C ALA A 125 -9.92 5.15 4.38
N ASN A 126 -9.08 6.19 4.38
CA ASN A 126 -9.56 7.56 4.52
C ASN A 126 -9.60 8.36 3.22
N ASN A 127 -8.72 8.05 2.26
CA ASN A 127 -8.67 8.75 0.98
C ASN A 127 -9.75 8.24 0.02
N ILE A 128 -9.99 9.03 -1.02
CA ILE A 128 -10.65 8.54 -2.23
C ILE A 128 -9.59 7.80 -3.04
N GLU A 129 -9.76 6.50 -3.20
CA GLU A 129 -8.83 5.63 -3.91
C GLU A 129 -9.60 4.74 -4.89
N ALA A 130 -8.96 4.37 -5.98
CA ALA A 130 -9.57 3.52 -7.00
C ALA A 130 -8.64 2.36 -7.40
N GLY A 131 -9.23 1.24 -7.81
CA GLY A 131 -8.45 0.10 -8.28
C GLY A 131 -9.28 -1.02 -8.86
N ILE A 132 -8.58 -2.06 -9.26
CA ILE A 132 -9.15 -3.30 -9.78
C ILE A 132 -8.67 -4.45 -8.91
N ILE A 133 -9.58 -5.34 -8.59
CA ILE A 133 -9.34 -6.59 -7.91
C ILE A 133 -9.64 -7.70 -8.90
N SER A 134 -8.67 -8.58 -9.12
CA SER A 134 -8.79 -9.74 -10.00
C SER A 134 -8.71 -11.00 -9.17
N LYS A 135 -9.79 -11.80 -9.13
CA LYS A 135 -9.77 -13.14 -8.55
C LYS A 135 -9.52 -14.14 -9.66
N LEU A 136 -8.44 -14.89 -9.56
CA LEU A 136 -7.94 -15.80 -10.59
C LEU A 136 -8.22 -17.24 -10.21
N ASN A 137 -8.64 -18.03 -11.18
CA ASN A 137 -8.73 -19.49 -11.09
C ASN A 137 -7.52 -20.10 -11.82
N LEU A 138 -6.52 -20.58 -11.10
CA LEU A 138 -5.26 -21.08 -11.67
C LEU A 138 -5.39 -22.42 -12.42
N ARG A 139 -6.58 -23.00 -12.46
CA ARG A 139 -6.91 -24.08 -13.39
C ARG A 139 -7.25 -23.59 -14.80
N CYS A 140 -7.40 -22.28 -14.96
CA CYS A 140 -7.64 -21.62 -16.24
C CYS A 140 -6.31 -21.10 -16.78
N GLU A 141 -5.88 -21.52 -17.94
CA GLU A 141 -4.59 -21.19 -18.55
C GLU A 141 -4.37 -19.67 -18.68
N SER A 142 -5.41 -18.92 -19.06
CA SER A 142 -5.31 -17.45 -19.17
C SER A 142 -5.04 -16.76 -17.83
N ASP A 143 -5.63 -17.28 -16.76
CA ASP A 143 -5.49 -16.71 -15.42
C ASP A 143 -4.13 -17.07 -14.83
N GLU A 144 -3.65 -18.31 -15.06
CA GLU A 144 -2.32 -18.76 -14.69
C GLU A 144 -1.23 -17.96 -15.41
N LYS A 145 -1.39 -17.75 -16.73
CA LYS A 145 -0.48 -16.94 -17.53
C LYS A 145 -0.40 -15.51 -17.00
N PHE A 146 -1.53 -14.88 -16.71
CA PHE A 146 -1.56 -13.53 -16.14
C PHE A 146 -0.82 -13.47 -14.79
N LEU A 147 -1.04 -14.43 -13.88
CA LEU A 147 -0.32 -14.46 -12.62
C LEU A 147 1.18 -14.66 -12.83
N THR A 148 1.58 -15.51 -13.78
CA THR A 148 2.98 -15.72 -14.13
C THR A 148 3.65 -14.44 -14.60
N GLU A 149 3.01 -13.70 -15.50
CA GLU A 149 3.52 -12.38 -15.95
C GLU A 149 3.70 -11.41 -14.77
N VAL A 150 2.73 -11.35 -13.85
CA VAL A 150 2.84 -10.48 -12.65
C VAL A 150 4.02 -10.91 -11.76
N ARG A 151 4.22 -12.21 -11.55
CA ARG A 151 5.35 -12.74 -10.77
C ARG A 151 6.69 -12.46 -11.43
N GLU A 152 6.80 -12.62 -12.74
CA GLU A 152 8.00 -12.31 -13.51
C GLU A 152 8.40 -10.84 -13.34
N TYR A 153 7.45 -9.90 -13.33
CA TYR A 153 7.75 -8.50 -13.05
C TYR A 153 8.28 -8.28 -11.64
N ILE A 154 7.73 -8.97 -10.63
CA ILE A 154 8.20 -8.89 -9.25
C ILE A 154 9.62 -9.45 -9.14
N ASP A 155 9.86 -10.60 -9.72
CA ASP A 155 11.16 -11.26 -9.74
C ASP A 155 12.21 -10.42 -10.48
N ASN A 156 11.82 -9.82 -11.61
CA ASN A 156 12.66 -8.87 -12.34
C ASN A 156 13.07 -7.66 -11.48
N ILE A 157 12.15 -7.09 -10.70
CA ILE A 157 12.47 -5.99 -9.78
C ILE A 157 13.58 -6.40 -8.81
N ILE A 158 13.50 -7.60 -8.25
CA ILE A 158 14.43 -8.07 -7.23
C ILE A 158 15.79 -8.45 -7.83
N HIS A 159 15.80 -9.16 -8.97
CA HIS A 159 17.02 -9.74 -9.49
C HIS A 159 17.77 -8.83 -10.47
N ASN A 160 17.06 -8.03 -11.25
CA ASN A 160 17.68 -7.21 -12.30
C ASN A 160 18.03 -5.78 -11.85
N TYR A 161 17.60 -5.38 -10.65
CA TYR A 161 17.92 -4.06 -10.09
C TYR A 161 18.61 -4.14 -8.73
N PRO A 162 19.72 -4.91 -8.59
CA PRO A 162 20.39 -5.10 -7.30
C PRO A 162 20.99 -3.82 -6.71
N GLN A 163 21.19 -2.79 -7.54
CA GLN A 163 21.66 -1.47 -7.09
C GLN A 163 20.53 -0.63 -6.46
N ASN A 164 19.27 -0.96 -6.77
CA ASN A 164 18.09 -0.21 -6.33
C ASN A 164 17.32 -0.96 -5.24
N VAL A 165 17.43 -2.29 -5.21
CA VAL A 165 16.69 -3.15 -4.27
C VAL A 165 17.63 -3.67 -3.19
N LYS A 166 17.28 -3.41 -1.92
CA LYS A 166 17.99 -3.98 -0.77
C LYS A 166 16.98 -4.73 0.10
N LYS A 167 17.27 -5.99 0.42
CA LYS A 167 16.57 -6.71 1.48
C LYS A 167 17.05 -6.17 2.82
N ILE A 168 16.14 -5.85 3.72
CA ILE A 168 16.45 -5.42 5.07
C ILE A 168 15.85 -6.41 6.07
N SER A 169 16.64 -6.82 7.05
CA SER A 169 16.29 -7.83 8.06
C SER A 169 16.71 -7.44 9.46
N GLU A 170 17.60 -6.47 9.61
CA GLU A 170 18.22 -6.05 10.85
C GLU A 170 18.00 -4.56 11.11
N ASP A 171 18.00 -4.20 12.39
CA ASP A 171 17.86 -2.82 12.84
C ASP A 171 18.95 -1.91 12.28
N ARG A 172 20.20 -2.40 12.27
CA ARG A 172 21.33 -1.65 11.74
C ARG A 172 21.12 -1.20 10.30
N GLU A 173 20.59 -2.08 9.45
CA GLU A 173 20.32 -1.74 8.05
C GLU A 173 19.24 -0.66 7.92
N LEU A 174 18.24 -0.68 8.83
CA LEU A 174 17.19 0.32 8.89
C LEU A 174 17.71 1.66 9.42
N ASP A 175 18.61 1.62 10.43
CA ASP A 175 19.26 2.81 10.98
C ASP A 175 20.10 3.53 9.89
N GLU A 176 20.84 2.75 9.09
CA GLU A 176 21.58 3.29 7.94
C GLU A 176 20.67 4.02 6.94
N LEU A 177 19.49 3.47 6.63
CA LEU A 177 18.52 4.13 5.74
C LEU A 177 17.97 5.43 6.36
N TYR A 178 17.77 5.44 7.67
CA TYR A 178 17.29 6.62 8.37
C TYR A 178 18.35 7.74 8.41
N GLU A 179 19.59 7.40 8.73
CA GLU A 179 20.73 8.33 8.74
C GLU A 179 20.97 8.96 7.36
N GLN A 180 20.76 8.19 6.29
CA GLN A 180 20.81 8.66 4.92
C GLN A 180 19.60 9.51 4.49
N GLY A 181 18.59 9.66 5.35
CA GLY A 181 17.36 10.40 5.06
C GLY A 181 16.44 9.72 4.02
N LEU A 182 16.61 8.41 3.80
CA LEU A 182 15.83 7.63 2.82
C LEU A 182 14.46 7.23 3.37
N VAL A 183 14.34 7.14 4.67
CA VAL A 183 13.09 6.95 5.42
C VAL A 183 12.94 8.05 6.47
N VAL A 184 11.73 8.32 6.90
CA VAL A 184 11.44 9.43 7.82
C VAL A 184 10.90 8.93 9.16
N ASP A 185 11.16 9.70 10.23
CA ASP A 185 10.51 9.48 11.53
C ASP A 185 9.05 9.93 11.46
N GLU A 186 8.11 9.04 11.84
CA GLU A 186 6.68 9.32 11.75
C GLU A 186 6.25 10.46 12.69
N ASN A 187 6.89 10.62 13.84
CA ASN A 187 6.55 11.68 14.78
C ASN A 187 7.02 13.04 14.28
N GLN A 188 8.22 13.12 13.71
CA GLN A 188 8.73 14.34 13.08
C GLN A 188 7.85 14.75 11.90
N ARG A 189 7.37 13.79 11.12
CA ARG A 189 6.44 14.04 10.01
C ARG A 189 5.11 14.60 10.50
N LYS A 190 4.54 14.05 11.58
CA LYS A 190 3.31 14.56 12.20
C LYS A 190 3.49 16.00 12.67
N LEU A 191 4.62 16.33 13.29
CA LEU A 191 4.93 17.69 13.72
C LEU A 191 4.99 18.65 12.53
N ARG A 192 5.72 18.32 11.46
CA ARG A 192 5.80 19.16 10.25
C ARG A 192 4.42 19.40 9.63
N ASN A 193 3.59 18.37 9.51
CA ASN A 193 2.22 18.51 8.98
C ASN A 193 1.35 19.43 9.88
N ASN A 194 1.46 19.33 11.19
CA ASN A 194 0.74 20.22 12.12
C ASN A 194 1.19 21.68 12.00
N PHE A 195 2.49 21.93 11.79
CA PHE A 195 2.99 23.29 11.52
C PHE A 195 2.46 23.83 10.18
N PHE A 196 2.41 23.01 9.13
CA PHE A 196 1.84 23.41 7.85
C PHE A 196 0.32 23.65 7.92
N CYS A 197 -0.44 22.86 8.66
CA CYS A 197 -1.87 23.09 8.87
C CYS A 197 -2.11 24.37 9.67
N ALA A 198 -1.38 24.61 10.74
CA ALA A 198 -1.51 25.84 11.55
C ALA A 198 -1.13 27.11 10.76
N SER A 199 -0.18 27.02 9.82
CA SER A 199 0.16 28.14 8.93
C SER A 199 -0.87 28.33 7.81
N LYS A 200 -1.51 27.26 7.33
CA LYS A 200 -2.59 27.30 6.33
C LYS A 200 -3.89 27.85 6.90
N GLU A 201 -4.27 27.51 8.12
CA GLU A 201 -5.47 28.10 8.75
C GLU A 201 -5.43 29.63 8.83
N LYS A 202 -4.22 30.23 8.88
CA LYS A 202 -4.05 31.68 8.75
C LYS A 202 -4.19 32.21 7.32
N GLN A 203 -3.95 31.37 6.29
CA GLN A 203 -4.09 31.74 4.87
C GLN A 203 -5.42 31.31 4.24
N GLU A 204 -6.08 30.28 4.74
CA GLU A 204 -7.30 29.71 4.15
C GLU A 204 -8.55 30.58 4.32
N LYS A 205 -8.54 31.62 5.14
CA LYS A 205 -9.62 32.63 5.09
C LYS A 205 -9.71 33.34 3.72
N SER A 206 -8.73 33.18 2.83
CA SER A 206 -8.70 33.80 1.50
C SER A 206 -8.82 32.82 0.31
N ILE A 207 -8.72 31.50 0.51
CA ILE A 207 -8.68 30.50 -0.58
C ILE A 207 -9.92 29.60 -0.63
N VAL A 208 -10.74 29.58 0.41
CA VAL A 208 -11.99 28.76 0.48
C VAL A 208 -13.02 29.10 -0.60
N SER A 209 -12.81 30.17 -1.36
CA SER A 209 -13.72 30.58 -2.44
C SER A 209 -13.43 29.95 -3.82
N ARG A 210 -12.36 29.17 -4.01
CA ARG A 210 -11.94 28.73 -5.35
C ARG A 210 -12.18 27.25 -5.69
N PHE A 211 -12.43 26.40 -4.70
CA PHE A 211 -12.84 25.03 -4.95
C PHE A 211 -14.05 24.73 -4.07
N PRO A 212 -15.25 24.58 -4.65
CA PRO A 212 -16.37 24.06 -3.88
C PRO A 212 -15.97 22.65 -3.44
N LEU A 213 -15.62 22.53 -2.15
CA LEU A 213 -15.57 21.24 -1.48
C LEU A 213 -16.83 20.50 -1.89
N VAL A 214 -16.68 19.21 -2.25
CA VAL A 214 -17.76 18.30 -2.58
C VAL A 214 -18.97 18.61 -1.70
N ASN A 215 -19.96 19.23 -2.32
CA ASN A 215 -21.07 19.86 -1.64
C ASN A 215 -21.80 18.75 -0.86
N LYS A 216 -22.07 18.95 0.43
CA LYS A 216 -22.86 18.04 1.27
C LYS A 216 -24.16 17.55 0.62
N LYS A 217 -24.60 18.16 -0.47
CA LYS A 217 -25.74 17.73 -1.32
C LYS A 217 -25.46 16.44 -2.12
N LEU A 218 -24.21 16.07 -2.43
CA LEU A 218 -23.92 14.80 -3.12
C LEU A 218 -24.05 13.58 -2.21
N LEU A 219 -24.03 13.75 -0.89
CA LEU A 219 -24.27 12.67 0.07
C LEU A 219 -25.76 12.27 0.17
N ASN A 220 -26.66 12.96 -0.51
CA ASN A 220 -28.11 12.68 -0.48
C ASN A 220 -28.66 11.98 -1.76
N PHE A 221 -27.83 11.60 -2.72
CA PHE A 221 -28.30 10.90 -3.93
C PHE A 221 -28.77 9.45 -3.69
N GLY A 222 -28.49 8.88 -2.53
CA GLY A 222 -28.90 7.51 -2.16
C GLY A 222 -30.24 7.36 -1.42
N LYS A 223 -30.97 8.45 -1.14
CA LYS A 223 -32.19 8.40 -0.31
C LYS A 223 -33.52 8.67 -1.01
N LYS A 224 -33.55 8.69 -2.35
CA LYS A 224 -34.82 8.82 -3.09
C LYS A 224 -34.89 7.79 -4.21
N GLN A 225 -35.14 6.56 -3.86
CA GLN A 225 -35.92 5.58 -4.63
C GLN A 225 -36.44 4.54 -3.64
N LYS A 226 -37.60 4.82 -3.10
CA LYS A 226 -38.60 3.84 -2.69
C LYS A 226 -39.83 4.10 -3.51
#